data_566a82feae1091d4162200719ccac402
#
_entry.id   566a82feae1091d4162200719ccac402
#
_cell.length_a   1.000
_cell.length_b   1.000
_cell.length_c   1.000
_cell.angle_alpha   90.00
_cell.angle_beta   90.00
_cell.angle_gamma   90.00
#
_symmetry.space_group_name_H-M   'P 1'
#
loop_
_entity.id
_entity.type
_entity.pdbx_description
1 polymer ?
#
loop_
_entity_poly.entity_id
_entity_poly.type
_entity_poly.pdbx_seq_one_letter_code
_entity_poly.pdbx_strand_id
1 'polypeptide(L)'
;MKQLHPRHTLPKKQLFFTPFILIILFIAGCTKNPEPPSVKVTEIASGLKAPMGIETDWNGNVWVAQEGTANNDGKVVVVTRGSVKGVETMIVYDAIVNLSSIKNALSGEPEGPANLILDNGILYILAADFLYSVNVSSFKPGDKPIDASTLPHEDIGSWVRSQKIVTPNDSHPYNLIKCFDGSIYIADAGANAIIKRKSAGKYSVFAKFPDMKNPTPVGPPMIQSVPTGLIFDGANFLVSTLTGFPFLDKQAVIYQVSLSGKVSVYKDGLTTLTGITQGNLFDHVVLHYANFGPTGFVPNSGSLLSVNGNTAKVITTGLNMPAGIKQIGLTSWYVTSMGDGTLLKVSY
;
A
#
# COMPACT_ATOMS: atom_id res chain seq x y z
N MET A 1 64.22 -2.65 -72.27
CA MET A 1 64.83 -1.62 -71.42
C MET A 1 63.93 -1.46 -70.19
N LYS A 2 64.34 -1.97 -69.07
CA LYS A 2 63.63 -1.85 -67.78
C LYS A 2 64.45 -0.94 -66.89
N GLN A 3 63.90 0.17 -66.48
CA GLN A 3 64.49 1.04 -65.48
C GLN A 3 64.05 0.61 -64.08
N LEU A 4 65.01 0.42 -63.26
CA LEU A 4 64.85 0.12 -61.80
C LEU A 4 64.79 1.44 -61.05
N HIS A 5 63.79 1.59 -60.20
CA HIS A 5 63.71 2.70 -59.22
C HIS A 5 64.23 2.22 -57.84
N PRO A 6 64.97 3.05 -57.11
CA PRO A 6 65.57 2.68 -55.83
C PRO A 6 64.53 2.78 -54.67
N ARG A 7 64.62 1.81 -53.77
CA ARG A 7 63.87 1.77 -52.55
C ARG A 7 64.47 2.76 -51.52
N HIS A 8 63.67 3.70 -51.08
CA HIS A 8 63.97 4.51 -49.90
C HIS A 8 63.65 3.71 -48.64
N THR A 9 64.64 3.50 -47.80
CA THR A 9 64.53 2.96 -46.44
C THR A 9 64.29 4.11 -45.46
N LEU A 10 63.18 4.03 -44.72
CA LEU A 10 62.86 4.95 -43.64
C LEU A 10 63.54 4.48 -42.33
N PRO A 11 64.04 5.43 -41.47
CA PRO A 11 64.74 5.06 -40.25
C PRO A 11 63.76 4.59 -39.17
N LYS A 12 64.12 3.50 -38.46
CA LYS A 12 63.42 2.99 -37.28
C LYS A 12 63.53 4.01 -36.12
N LYS A 13 62.40 4.61 -35.72
CA LYS A 13 62.30 5.33 -34.46
C LYS A 13 62.22 4.31 -33.32
N GLN A 14 63.24 4.29 -32.47
CA GLN A 14 63.17 3.59 -31.20
C GLN A 14 62.22 4.35 -30.24
N LEU A 15 61.12 3.67 -29.84
CA LEU A 15 60.23 4.16 -28.82
C LEU A 15 60.79 3.77 -27.45
N PHE A 16 61.25 4.75 -26.70
CA PHE A 16 61.60 4.55 -25.29
C PHE A 16 60.32 4.46 -24.47
N PHE A 17 59.96 3.25 -23.99
CA PHE A 17 58.91 3.05 -23.00
C PHE A 17 59.49 3.43 -21.62
N THR A 18 59.09 4.57 -21.10
CA THR A 18 59.29 4.92 -19.68
C THR A 18 58.19 4.26 -18.86
N PRO A 19 58.48 3.37 -17.90
CA PRO A 19 57.43 2.81 -17.04
C PRO A 19 56.95 3.89 -16.08
N PHE A 20 55.66 4.28 -16.25
CA PHE A 20 54.96 5.12 -15.29
C PHE A 20 54.60 4.24 -14.10
N ILE A 21 55.40 4.37 -13.00
CA ILE A 21 55.09 3.71 -11.73
C ILE A 21 53.92 4.49 -11.10
N LEU A 22 52.70 3.91 -11.18
CA LEU A 22 51.51 4.40 -10.50
C LEU A 22 51.63 4.02 -9.01
N ILE A 23 52.05 4.97 -8.19
CA ILE A 23 52.05 4.82 -6.73
C ILE A 23 50.57 4.95 -6.29
N ILE A 24 49.90 3.83 -6.02
CA ILE A 24 48.59 3.79 -5.38
C ILE A 24 48.83 4.03 -3.88
N LEU A 25 48.61 5.26 -3.43
CA LEU A 25 48.53 5.56 -2.00
C LEU A 25 47.23 4.92 -1.46
N PHE A 26 47.35 3.79 -0.76
CA PHE A 26 46.29 3.29 0.10
C PHE A 26 46.12 4.27 1.28
N ILE A 27 45.20 5.19 1.18
CA ILE A 27 44.69 5.94 2.33
C ILE A 27 43.81 4.94 3.11
N ALA A 28 44.37 4.28 4.11
CA ALA A 28 43.62 3.56 5.13
C ALA A 28 42.87 4.59 6.00
N GLY A 29 41.86 5.22 5.45
CA GLY A 29 40.87 5.95 6.22
C GLY A 29 40.05 4.94 7.00
N CYS A 30 40.11 4.98 8.34
CA CYS A 30 39.11 4.36 9.18
C CYS A 30 37.75 4.94 8.79
N THR A 31 37.05 4.31 7.84
CA THR A 31 35.63 4.59 7.60
C THR A 31 34.90 4.04 8.82
N LYS A 32 34.54 4.92 9.76
CA LYS A 32 33.42 4.59 10.68
C LYS A 32 32.33 4.08 9.78
N ASN A 33 31.91 2.83 9.97
CA ASN A 33 30.68 2.35 9.32
C ASN A 33 29.60 3.37 9.63
N PRO A 34 28.94 3.96 8.62
CA PRO A 34 27.85 4.89 8.89
C PRO A 34 26.83 4.15 9.77
N GLU A 35 26.51 4.72 10.91
CA GLU A 35 25.41 4.18 11.73
C GLU A 35 24.18 4.04 10.83
N PRO A 36 23.44 2.93 10.93
CA PRO A 36 22.20 2.77 10.17
C PRO A 36 21.31 3.98 10.47
N PRO A 37 20.69 4.59 9.45
CA PRO A 37 19.89 5.79 9.63
C PRO A 37 18.80 5.53 10.66
N SER A 38 18.69 6.42 11.65
CA SER A 38 17.67 6.30 12.70
C SER A 38 16.28 6.49 12.12
N VAL A 39 15.38 5.55 12.40
CA VAL A 39 13.99 5.66 11.97
C VAL A 39 13.28 6.73 12.80
N LYS A 40 12.61 7.65 12.12
CA LYS A 40 11.80 8.70 12.73
C LYS A 40 10.34 8.47 12.44
N VAL A 41 9.52 8.39 13.49
CA VAL A 41 8.06 8.40 13.42
C VAL A 41 7.58 9.77 13.91
N THR A 42 6.79 10.48 13.09
CA THR A 42 6.29 11.83 13.40
C THR A 42 4.79 11.84 13.18
N GLU A 43 4.03 12.28 14.17
CA GLU A 43 2.61 12.57 14.02
C GLU A 43 2.42 13.79 13.09
N ILE A 44 1.57 13.64 12.08
CA ILE A 44 1.25 14.66 11.08
C ILE A 44 -0.12 15.27 11.37
N ALA A 45 -1.08 14.43 11.77
CA ALA A 45 -2.40 14.86 12.19
C ALA A 45 -2.98 13.85 13.19
N SER A 46 -3.85 14.32 14.07
CA SER A 46 -4.57 13.52 15.06
C SER A 46 -6.07 13.85 15.08
N GLY A 47 -6.83 13.10 15.89
CA GLY A 47 -8.28 13.26 15.99
C GLY A 47 -9.05 12.68 14.79
N LEU A 48 -8.41 11.87 13.97
CA LEU A 48 -9.05 11.11 12.89
C LEU A 48 -9.87 9.96 13.50
N LYS A 49 -10.99 9.61 12.87
CA LYS A 49 -11.86 8.52 13.33
C LYS A 49 -11.68 7.29 12.46
N ALA A 50 -11.11 6.22 13.01
CA ALA A 50 -10.78 4.99 12.27
C ALA A 50 -10.15 5.30 10.89
N PRO A 51 -8.97 5.95 10.83
CA PRO A 51 -8.34 6.32 9.57
C PRO A 51 -7.80 5.06 8.87
N MET A 52 -8.13 4.93 7.58
CA MET A 52 -7.83 3.79 6.72
C MET A 52 -6.88 4.20 5.59
N GLY A 53 -7.30 4.09 4.34
CA GLY A 53 -6.50 4.36 3.15
C GLY A 53 -6.02 5.81 3.03
N ILE A 54 -4.92 5.98 2.30
CA ILE A 54 -4.22 7.26 2.12
C ILE A 54 -3.94 7.49 0.64
N GLU A 55 -4.20 8.71 0.16
CA GLU A 55 -3.72 9.19 -1.13
C GLU A 55 -3.10 10.59 -1.00
N THR A 56 -2.26 10.97 -1.94
CA THR A 56 -1.63 12.30 -1.98
C THR A 56 -1.90 12.97 -3.31
N ASP A 57 -2.09 14.28 -3.30
CA ASP A 57 -2.20 15.06 -4.52
C ASP A 57 -0.91 15.83 -4.85
N TRP A 58 -0.90 16.48 -6.04
CA TRP A 58 0.26 17.25 -6.51
C TRP A 58 0.55 18.50 -5.69
N ASN A 59 -0.41 18.97 -4.89
CA ASN A 59 -0.25 20.12 -4.00
C ASN A 59 0.36 19.71 -2.64
N GLY A 60 0.60 18.41 -2.44
CA GLY A 60 1.12 17.85 -1.19
C GLY A 60 0.05 17.70 -0.10
N ASN A 61 -1.24 17.78 -0.44
CA ASN A 61 -2.31 17.43 0.47
C ASN A 61 -2.39 15.91 0.62
N VAL A 62 -2.82 15.47 1.80
CA VAL A 62 -3.00 14.05 2.11
C VAL A 62 -4.50 13.77 2.31
N TRP A 63 -5.04 12.92 1.45
CA TRP A 63 -6.42 12.47 1.50
C TRP A 63 -6.50 11.20 2.33
N VAL A 64 -7.35 11.17 3.34
CA VAL A 64 -7.46 10.03 4.27
C VAL A 64 -8.90 9.56 4.35
N ALA A 65 -9.12 8.28 4.06
CA ALA A 65 -10.41 7.62 4.28
C ALA A 65 -10.62 7.39 5.78
N GLN A 66 -11.84 7.61 6.27
CA GLN A 66 -12.26 7.32 7.63
C GLN A 66 -13.51 6.44 7.57
N GLU A 67 -13.42 5.28 8.22
CA GLU A 67 -14.38 4.18 8.09
C GLU A 67 -15.81 4.53 8.54
N GLY A 68 -15.95 5.41 9.54
CA GLY A 68 -17.24 5.71 10.15
C GLY A 68 -17.64 4.71 11.23
N THR A 69 -18.92 4.72 11.59
CA THR A 69 -19.47 3.95 12.73
C THR A 69 -20.63 3.03 12.34
N ALA A 70 -20.71 2.63 11.08
CA ALA A 70 -21.82 1.84 10.50
C ALA A 70 -23.17 2.60 10.43
N ASN A 71 -23.14 3.92 10.36
CA ASN A 71 -24.33 4.78 10.28
C ASN A 71 -24.32 5.66 9.01
N ASN A 72 -23.69 5.22 7.93
CA ASN A 72 -23.46 6.00 6.71
C ASN A 72 -22.76 7.34 7.00
N ASP A 73 -21.86 7.34 7.95
CA ASP A 73 -21.08 8.47 8.43
C ASP A 73 -19.60 8.39 8.03
N GLY A 74 -19.29 7.49 7.11
CA GLY A 74 -17.99 7.40 6.51
C GLY A 74 -17.60 8.69 5.78
N LYS A 75 -16.31 9.02 5.74
CA LYS A 75 -15.85 10.23 5.07
C LYS A 75 -14.43 10.14 4.54
N VAL A 76 -14.08 11.11 3.69
CA VAL A 76 -12.70 11.42 3.33
C VAL A 76 -12.37 12.81 3.85
N VAL A 77 -11.25 12.92 4.56
CA VAL A 77 -10.70 14.20 4.98
C VAL A 77 -9.46 14.52 4.14
N VAL A 78 -9.14 15.81 4.03
CA VAL A 78 -7.90 16.29 3.45
C VAL A 78 -7.06 16.98 4.54
N VAL A 79 -5.82 16.52 4.69
CA VAL A 79 -4.82 17.08 5.60
C VAL A 79 -3.87 17.94 4.80
N THR A 80 -3.76 19.20 5.11
CA THR A 80 -2.97 20.18 4.35
C THR A 80 -2.15 21.08 5.28
N ARG A 81 -1.08 21.66 4.74
CA ARG A 81 -0.32 22.70 5.46
C ARG A 81 -1.12 23.97 5.53
N GLY A 82 -1.10 24.59 6.69
CA GLY A 82 -1.73 25.88 6.93
C GLY A 82 -1.07 26.62 8.08
N SER A 83 -1.64 27.75 8.47
CA SER A 83 -1.16 28.53 9.60
C SER A 83 -2.32 28.83 10.54
N VAL A 84 -2.11 28.55 11.83
CA VAL A 84 -3.04 28.92 12.90
C VAL A 84 -2.33 29.90 13.82
N LYS A 85 -2.86 31.13 13.90
CA LYS A 85 -2.26 32.23 14.71
C LYS A 85 -0.77 32.47 14.39
N GLY A 86 -0.40 32.33 13.09
CA GLY A 86 0.98 32.56 12.63
C GLY A 86 1.93 31.37 12.82
N VAL A 87 1.46 30.23 13.34
CA VAL A 87 2.24 29.01 13.50
C VAL A 87 1.87 28.04 12.38
N GLU A 88 2.85 27.60 11.59
CA GLU A 88 2.64 26.55 10.58
C GLU A 88 2.23 25.24 11.25
N THR A 89 1.18 24.64 10.72
CA THR A 89 0.63 23.37 11.22
C THR A 89 -0.06 22.62 10.10
N MET A 90 -0.38 21.35 10.36
CA MET A 90 -1.27 20.58 9.50
C MET A 90 -2.72 20.78 9.96
N ILE A 91 -3.60 21.06 9.01
CA ILE A 91 -5.03 21.30 9.25
C ILE A 91 -5.81 20.20 8.54
N VAL A 92 -6.83 19.69 9.23
CA VAL A 92 -7.72 18.63 8.73
C VAL A 92 -9.04 19.28 8.32
N TYR A 93 -9.48 19.04 7.09
CA TYR A 93 -10.78 19.49 6.58
C TYR A 93 -11.58 18.29 6.09
N ASP A 94 -12.88 18.27 6.35
CA ASP A 94 -13.79 17.33 5.70
C ASP A 94 -13.84 17.64 4.21
N ALA A 95 -13.63 16.64 3.36
CA ALA A 95 -13.68 16.79 1.90
C ALA A 95 -14.92 16.11 1.29
N ILE A 96 -15.20 14.87 1.71
CA ILE A 96 -16.37 14.11 1.28
C ILE A 96 -16.99 13.51 2.53
N VAL A 97 -18.29 13.66 2.69
CA VAL A 97 -19.06 13.21 3.85
C VAL A 97 -20.22 12.31 3.44
N ASN A 98 -20.80 11.60 4.39
CA ASN A 98 -21.94 10.70 4.18
C ASN A 98 -21.64 9.55 3.20
N LEU A 99 -20.37 9.09 3.18
CA LEU A 99 -20.02 7.85 2.47
C LEU A 99 -20.64 6.66 3.19
N SER A 100 -20.94 5.61 2.43
CA SER A 100 -21.48 4.37 2.99
C SER A 100 -20.57 3.84 4.09
N SER A 101 -21.19 3.60 5.25
CA SER A 101 -20.58 2.91 6.39
C SER A 101 -21.69 2.05 6.99
N ILE A 102 -21.57 0.75 6.90
CA ILE A 102 -22.58 -0.23 7.27
C ILE A 102 -22.01 -1.25 8.26
N LYS A 103 -22.88 -1.97 8.94
CA LYS A 103 -22.48 -3.08 9.78
C LYS A 103 -22.34 -4.35 8.94
N ASN A 104 -21.15 -4.96 8.95
CA ASN A 104 -20.95 -6.24 8.30
C ASN A 104 -21.87 -7.32 8.94
N ALA A 105 -22.58 -8.07 8.11
CA ALA A 105 -23.54 -9.05 8.57
C ALA A 105 -22.91 -10.28 9.25
N LEU A 106 -21.65 -10.60 8.94
CA LEU A 106 -20.94 -11.77 9.46
C LEU A 106 -20.10 -11.42 10.69
N SER A 107 -19.29 -10.36 10.62
CA SER A 107 -18.39 -9.95 11.71
C SER A 107 -19.08 -9.05 12.73
N GLY A 108 -20.07 -8.27 12.32
CA GLY A 108 -20.71 -7.26 13.14
C GLY A 108 -19.92 -5.96 13.26
N GLU A 109 -18.74 -5.86 12.63
CA GLU A 109 -17.88 -4.68 12.64
C GLU A 109 -18.35 -3.65 11.59
N PRO A 110 -18.00 -2.36 11.76
CA PRO A 110 -18.19 -1.35 10.73
C PRO A 110 -17.44 -1.69 9.45
N GLU A 111 -18.03 -1.39 8.32
CA GLU A 111 -17.40 -1.36 7.00
C GLU A 111 -17.77 -0.05 6.31
N GLY A 112 -16.78 0.75 6.01
CA GLY A 112 -16.95 2.06 5.41
C GLY A 112 -15.85 2.38 4.40
N PRO A 113 -15.45 3.66 4.26
CA PRO A 113 -14.32 4.03 3.42
C PRO A 113 -13.03 3.33 3.83
N ALA A 114 -12.63 2.34 3.02
CA ALA A 114 -11.45 1.52 3.27
C ALA A 114 -10.21 2.05 2.55
N ASN A 115 -10.35 2.42 1.26
CA ASN A 115 -9.21 2.93 0.49
C ASN A 115 -9.67 3.86 -0.64
N LEU A 116 -8.70 4.60 -1.20
CA LEU A 116 -8.94 5.59 -2.25
C LEU A 116 -7.73 5.72 -3.16
N ILE A 117 -7.98 6.11 -4.41
CA ILE A 117 -6.94 6.50 -5.37
C ILE A 117 -7.34 7.77 -6.09
N LEU A 118 -6.38 8.66 -6.35
CA LEU A 118 -6.58 9.87 -7.14
C LEU A 118 -5.94 9.69 -8.52
N ASP A 119 -6.76 9.74 -9.56
CA ASP A 119 -6.30 9.66 -10.95
C ASP A 119 -6.87 10.80 -11.78
N ASN A 120 -6.00 11.65 -12.32
CA ASN A 120 -6.38 12.78 -13.18
C ASN A 120 -7.52 13.65 -12.61
N GLY A 121 -7.48 13.94 -11.30
CA GLY A 121 -8.48 14.76 -10.61
C GLY A 121 -9.78 14.01 -10.26
N ILE A 122 -9.90 12.74 -10.60
CA ILE A 122 -10.99 11.88 -10.15
C ILE A 122 -10.53 11.06 -8.94
N LEU A 123 -11.21 11.22 -7.83
CA LEU A 123 -11.01 10.41 -6.63
C LEU A 123 -11.96 9.21 -6.68
N TYR A 124 -11.41 8.01 -6.72
CA TYR A 124 -12.13 6.76 -6.58
C TYR A 124 -12.04 6.30 -5.12
N ILE A 125 -13.17 5.95 -4.51
CA ILE A 125 -13.24 5.61 -3.09
C ILE A 125 -14.00 4.31 -2.93
N LEU A 126 -13.38 3.31 -2.30
CA LEU A 126 -14.09 2.14 -1.81
C LEU A 126 -14.70 2.47 -0.46
N ALA A 127 -16.01 2.29 -0.32
CA ALA A 127 -16.74 2.48 0.92
C ALA A 127 -17.82 1.42 1.06
N ALA A 128 -17.64 0.49 1.99
CA ALA A 128 -18.44 -0.71 2.12
C ALA A 128 -18.54 -1.46 0.77
N ASP A 129 -19.73 -1.73 0.28
CA ASP A 129 -19.99 -2.41 -0.99
C ASP A 129 -19.72 -1.57 -2.24
N PHE A 130 -19.45 -0.26 -2.10
CA PHE A 130 -19.54 0.66 -3.21
C PHE A 130 -18.18 1.23 -3.65
N LEU A 131 -18.06 1.47 -4.96
CA LEU A 131 -17.03 2.30 -5.55
C LEU A 131 -17.63 3.64 -5.96
N TYR A 132 -17.28 4.69 -5.23
CA TYR A 132 -17.63 6.07 -5.59
C TYR A 132 -16.57 6.65 -6.52
N SER A 133 -16.99 7.57 -7.39
CA SER A 133 -16.09 8.37 -8.21
C SER A 133 -16.53 9.82 -8.22
N VAL A 134 -15.60 10.72 -7.86
CA VAL A 134 -15.88 12.14 -7.71
C VAL A 134 -14.75 12.98 -8.29
N ASN A 135 -15.11 14.02 -9.08
CA ASN A 135 -14.14 14.98 -9.57
C ASN A 135 -13.80 15.98 -8.45
N VAL A 136 -12.53 15.97 -8.03
CA VAL A 136 -12.00 16.84 -6.97
C VAL A 136 -11.01 17.89 -7.54
N SER A 137 -10.89 18.04 -8.84
CA SER A 137 -9.90 18.94 -9.48
C SER A 137 -10.06 20.40 -9.06
N SER A 138 -11.28 20.84 -8.75
CA SER A 138 -11.58 22.20 -8.28
C SER A 138 -11.72 22.32 -6.77
N PHE A 139 -11.73 21.21 -6.05
CA PHE A 139 -11.89 21.20 -4.58
C PHE A 139 -10.66 21.79 -3.89
N LYS A 140 -10.89 22.68 -2.95
CA LYS A 140 -9.85 23.28 -2.11
C LYS A 140 -10.07 22.91 -0.64
N PRO A 141 -9.02 22.59 0.10
CA PRO A 141 -9.15 22.39 1.56
C PRO A 141 -9.85 23.60 2.22
N GLY A 142 -10.95 23.30 2.93
CA GLY A 142 -11.80 24.32 3.55
C GLY A 142 -13.05 24.70 2.75
N ASP A 143 -13.22 24.20 1.53
CA ASP A 143 -14.49 24.28 0.81
C ASP A 143 -15.59 23.49 1.56
N LYS A 144 -16.85 23.76 1.22
CA LYS A 144 -17.98 22.96 1.70
C LYS A 144 -17.76 21.49 1.28
N PRO A 145 -17.84 20.52 2.22
CA PRO A 145 -17.68 19.12 1.89
C PRO A 145 -18.69 18.64 0.83
N ILE A 146 -18.24 17.74 -0.03
CA ILE A 146 -19.09 17.09 -1.03
C ILE A 146 -19.91 16.02 -0.32
N ASP A 147 -21.22 16.02 -0.54
CA ASP A 147 -22.14 15.03 0.02
C ASP A 147 -22.17 13.79 -0.87
N ALA A 148 -21.67 12.66 -0.35
CA ALA A 148 -21.60 11.40 -1.09
C ALA A 148 -22.98 10.80 -1.41
N SER A 149 -24.04 11.17 -0.69
CA SER A 149 -25.40 10.71 -0.98
C SER A 149 -25.87 11.13 -2.38
N THR A 150 -25.25 12.17 -2.96
CA THR A 150 -25.55 12.68 -4.31
C THR A 150 -24.60 12.15 -5.39
N LEU A 151 -23.58 11.39 -5.02
CA LEU A 151 -22.55 10.95 -5.96
C LEU A 151 -22.96 9.65 -6.68
N PRO A 152 -22.55 9.51 -7.96
CA PRO A 152 -22.65 8.23 -8.63
C PRO A 152 -21.73 7.21 -7.96
N HIS A 153 -22.23 5.99 -7.79
CA HIS A 153 -21.48 4.88 -7.23
C HIS A 153 -21.84 3.57 -7.93
N GLU A 154 -20.95 2.59 -7.82
CA GLU A 154 -21.13 1.25 -8.38
C GLU A 154 -21.23 0.26 -7.22
N ASP A 155 -22.29 -0.55 -7.21
CA ASP A 155 -22.48 -1.62 -6.23
C ASP A 155 -21.65 -2.86 -6.63
N ILE A 156 -20.40 -2.87 -6.17
CA ILE A 156 -19.45 -3.96 -6.43
C ILE A 156 -19.76 -5.15 -5.53
N GLY A 157 -20.09 -4.91 -4.26
CA GLY A 157 -20.33 -5.97 -3.29
C GLY A 157 -21.46 -6.89 -3.69
N SER A 158 -22.58 -6.36 -4.15
CA SER A 158 -23.69 -7.20 -4.66
C SER A 158 -23.27 -8.02 -5.88
N TRP A 159 -22.49 -7.43 -6.80
CA TRP A 159 -21.98 -8.19 -7.94
C TRP A 159 -21.05 -9.33 -7.47
N VAL A 160 -20.11 -9.05 -6.55
CA VAL A 160 -19.17 -10.05 -6.02
C VAL A 160 -19.93 -11.19 -5.35
N ARG A 161 -20.89 -10.88 -4.47
CA ARG A 161 -21.72 -11.91 -3.81
C ARG A 161 -22.52 -12.74 -4.81
N SER A 162 -22.95 -12.15 -5.94
CA SER A 162 -23.63 -12.92 -7.00
C SER A 162 -22.75 -13.98 -7.64
N GLN A 163 -21.42 -13.85 -7.56
CA GLN A 163 -20.47 -14.82 -8.10
C GLN A 163 -20.25 -16.04 -7.18
N LYS A 164 -20.70 -15.99 -5.93
CA LYS A 164 -20.58 -17.09 -4.94
C LYS A 164 -19.16 -17.63 -4.84
N ILE A 165 -18.18 -16.72 -4.63
CA ILE A 165 -16.74 -17.03 -4.67
C ILE A 165 -16.34 -17.84 -3.44
N VAL A 166 -16.89 -17.52 -2.27
CA VAL A 166 -16.57 -18.08 -0.96
C VAL A 166 -17.81 -18.59 -0.22
N THR A 167 -17.62 -19.33 0.86
CA THR A 167 -18.68 -19.78 1.76
C THR A 167 -18.23 -19.54 3.22
N PRO A 168 -18.99 -18.77 4.04
CA PRO A 168 -20.21 -18.03 3.67
C PRO A 168 -19.96 -17.00 2.57
N ASN A 169 -21.02 -16.65 1.82
CA ASN A 169 -20.90 -15.73 0.70
C ASN A 169 -20.75 -14.29 1.21
N ASP A 170 -19.61 -13.67 0.94
CA ASP A 170 -19.23 -12.36 1.47
C ASP A 170 -18.52 -11.50 0.41
N SER A 171 -18.45 -10.21 0.66
CA SER A 171 -17.68 -9.22 -0.08
C SER A 171 -17.33 -8.07 0.83
N HIS A 172 -16.05 -7.70 0.87
CA HIS A 172 -15.53 -6.51 1.54
C HIS A 172 -14.43 -5.90 0.67
N PRO A 173 -14.78 -5.04 -0.30
CA PRO A 173 -13.81 -4.32 -1.12
C PRO A 173 -12.90 -3.45 -0.25
N TYR A 174 -11.65 -3.85 -0.08
CA TYR A 174 -10.75 -3.25 0.91
C TYR A 174 -9.69 -2.33 0.29
N ASN A 175 -9.09 -2.72 -0.83
CA ASN A 175 -8.02 -1.95 -1.46
C ASN A 175 -8.20 -1.91 -2.97
N LEU A 176 -7.69 -0.85 -3.62
CA LEU A 176 -7.79 -0.71 -5.07
C LEU A 176 -6.53 -0.07 -5.65
N ILE A 177 -6.23 -0.45 -6.88
CA ILE A 177 -5.25 0.24 -7.72
C ILE A 177 -5.79 0.40 -9.13
N LYS A 178 -5.36 1.46 -9.83
CA LYS A 178 -5.62 1.64 -11.26
C LYS A 178 -4.36 1.29 -12.04
N CYS A 179 -4.49 0.43 -13.04
CA CYS A 179 -3.37 0.01 -13.89
C CYS A 179 -3.34 0.79 -15.20
N PHE A 180 -2.24 0.63 -15.94
CA PHE A 180 -1.97 1.29 -17.20
C PHE A 180 -3.00 0.98 -18.31
N ASP A 181 -3.71 -0.17 -18.21
CA ASP A 181 -4.82 -0.54 -19.11
C ASP A 181 -6.13 0.18 -18.80
N GLY A 182 -6.13 1.10 -17.83
CA GLY A 182 -7.30 1.84 -17.35
C GLY A 182 -8.22 1.05 -16.43
N SER A 183 -7.97 -0.25 -16.24
CA SER A 183 -8.74 -1.09 -15.32
C SER A 183 -8.40 -0.76 -13.86
N ILE A 184 -9.40 -0.88 -12.99
CA ILE A 184 -9.22 -0.86 -11.54
C ILE A 184 -9.22 -2.31 -11.05
N TYR A 185 -8.21 -2.67 -10.25
CA TYR A 185 -8.14 -3.96 -9.57
C TYR A 185 -8.41 -3.73 -8.09
N ILE A 186 -9.29 -4.56 -7.53
CA ILE A 186 -9.81 -4.42 -6.17
C ILE A 186 -9.49 -5.70 -5.41
N ALA A 187 -8.76 -5.58 -4.31
CA ALA A 187 -8.62 -6.64 -3.34
C ALA A 187 -9.89 -6.68 -2.49
N ASP A 188 -10.66 -7.75 -2.65
CA ASP A 188 -11.89 -7.97 -1.89
C ASP A 188 -11.58 -8.97 -0.76
N ALA A 189 -11.51 -8.43 0.46
CA ALA A 189 -11.15 -9.18 1.65
C ALA A 189 -12.19 -10.26 2.00
N GLY A 190 -13.47 -9.92 1.90
CA GLY A 190 -14.59 -10.85 2.17
C GLY A 190 -14.68 -11.95 1.13
N ALA A 191 -14.45 -11.66 -0.14
CA ALA A 191 -14.51 -12.65 -1.20
C ALA A 191 -13.20 -13.46 -1.38
N ASN A 192 -12.16 -13.16 -0.62
CA ASN A 192 -10.83 -13.80 -0.74
C ASN A 192 -10.30 -13.78 -2.19
N ALA A 193 -10.45 -12.65 -2.89
CA ALA A 193 -10.20 -12.53 -4.32
C ALA A 193 -9.72 -11.15 -4.76
N ILE A 194 -9.18 -11.06 -5.97
CA ILE A 194 -9.04 -9.80 -6.70
C ILE A 194 -10.16 -9.70 -7.74
N ILE A 195 -10.85 -8.59 -7.75
CA ILE A 195 -11.87 -8.23 -8.73
C ILE A 195 -11.28 -7.23 -9.72
N LYS A 196 -11.40 -7.49 -11.01
CA LYS A 196 -11.04 -6.55 -12.08
C LYS A 196 -12.28 -5.81 -12.54
N ARG A 197 -12.26 -4.48 -12.43
CA ARG A 197 -13.22 -3.57 -13.04
C ARG A 197 -12.60 -2.98 -14.31
N LYS A 198 -13.09 -3.40 -15.49
CA LYS A 198 -12.62 -2.87 -16.77
C LYS A 198 -13.20 -1.47 -17.05
N SER A 199 -14.45 -1.25 -16.70
CA SER A 199 -15.19 0.00 -16.78
C SER A 199 -16.41 -0.09 -15.86
N ALA A 200 -17.18 0.99 -15.71
CA ALA A 200 -18.40 0.99 -14.91
C ALA A 200 -19.32 -0.19 -15.29
N GLY A 201 -19.71 -0.98 -14.27
CA GLY A 201 -20.59 -2.15 -14.41
C GLY A 201 -19.96 -3.34 -15.16
N LYS A 202 -18.67 -3.33 -15.47
CA LYS A 202 -17.96 -4.43 -16.16
C LYS A 202 -16.89 -5.04 -15.26
N TYR A 203 -17.26 -6.08 -14.53
CA TYR A 203 -16.43 -6.77 -13.56
C TYR A 203 -16.10 -8.19 -13.99
N SER A 204 -14.99 -8.72 -13.44
CA SER A 204 -14.62 -10.12 -13.51
C SER A 204 -13.82 -10.51 -12.28
N VAL A 205 -13.91 -11.78 -11.86
CA VAL A 205 -12.99 -12.34 -10.86
C VAL A 205 -11.65 -12.54 -11.55
N PHE A 206 -10.64 -11.82 -11.10
CA PHE A 206 -9.30 -11.86 -11.71
C PHE A 206 -8.42 -12.93 -11.08
N ALA A 207 -8.42 -13.06 -9.76
CA ALA A 207 -7.67 -14.08 -9.03
C ALA A 207 -8.40 -14.46 -7.75
N LYS A 208 -8.25 -15.73 -7.33
CA LYS A 208 -8.74 -16.23 -6.04
C LYS A 208 -7.57 -16.72 -5.22
N PHE A 209 -7.59 -16.47 -3.92
CA PHE A 209 -6.54 -16.92 -3.01
C PHE A 209 -6.91 -18.25 -2.36
N PRO A 210 -5.92 -19.11 -2.06
CA PRO A 210 -6.18 -20.38 -1.39
C PRO A 210 -6.60 -20.15 0.06
N ASP A 211 -7.44 -21.03 0.58
CA ASP A 211 -7.63 -21.18 2.01
C ASP A 211 -6.42 -21.92 2.62
N MET A 212 -6.14 -21.62 3.86
CA MET A 212 -5.03 -22.20 4.63
C MET A 212 -5.56 -23.13 5.72
N LYS A 213 -4.82 -24.20 6.00
CA LYS A 213 -5.17 -25.10 7.08
C LYS A 213 -4.98 -24.40 8.43
N ASN A 214 -5.97 -24.46 9.29
CA ASN A 214 -5.86 -24.03 10.69
C ASN A 214 -5.25 -25.16 11.52
N PRO A 215 -4.04 -25.01 12.08
CA PRO A 215 -3.41 -26.02 12.91
C PRO A 215 -3.93 -26.04 14.35
N THR A 216 -4.83 -25.13 14.74
CA THR A 216 -5.33 -24.98 16.11
C THR A 216 -6.78 -25.44 16.22
N PRO A 217 -7.26 -25.75 17.44
CA PRO A 217 -8.66 -26.08 17.66
C PRO A 217 -9.59 -24.86 17.71
N VAL A 218 -9.06 -23.63 17.58
CA VAL A 218 -9.83 -22.37 17.67
C VAL A 218 -10.19 -21.91 16.29
N GLY A 219 -11.46 -21.66 16.02
CA GLY A 219 -11.96 -21.20 14.72
C GLY A 219 -12.21 -22.35 13.73
N PRO A 220 -12.44 -22.01 12.45
CA PRO A 220 -12.74 -22.99 11.40
C PRO A 220 -11.48 -23.82 11.04
N PRO A 221 -11.64 -25.05 10.50
CA PRO A 221 -10.50 -25.89 10.11
C PRO A 221 -9.71 -25.36 8.91
N MET A 222 -10.33 -24.52 8.10
CA MET A 222 -9.71 -23.79 6.99
C MET A 222 -9.97 -22.30 7.18
N ILE A 223 -8.95 -21.48 7.00
CA ILE A 223 -9.02 -20.01 7.13
C ILE A 223 -8.68 -19.37 5.79
N GLN A 224 -9.40 -18.32 5.44
CA GLN A 224 -9.15 -17.56 4.23
C GLN A 224 -7.86 -16.75 4.32
N SER A 225 -7.23 -16.47 3.17
CA SER A 225 -6.05 -15.59 3.10
C SER A 225 -6.39 -14.14 3.42
N VAL A 226 -7.55 -13.65 3.06
CA VAL A 226 -8.06 -12.28 3.28
C VAL A 226 -7.14 -11.21 2.68
N PRO A 227 -7.20 -10.96 1.36
CA PRO A 227 -6.36 -9.97 0.69
C PRO A 227 -6.71 -8.55 1.16
N THR A 228 -5.68 -7.76 1.50
CA THR A 228 -5.83 -6.41 2.07
C THR A 228 -5.04 -5.36 1.29
N GLY A 229 -3.73 -5.55 1.10
CA GLY A 229 -2.91 -4.64 0.35
C GLY A 229 -2.72 -5.10 -1.09
N LEU A 230 -2.64 -4.16 -2.02
CA LEU A 230 -2.50 -4.46 -3.45
C LEU A 230 -1.63 -3.40 -4.12
N ILE A 231 -0.56 -3.84 -4.80
CA ILE A 231 0.26 -2.99 -5.69
C ILE A 231 0.56 -3.73 -6.99
N PHE A 232 0.99 -2.97 -7.99
CA PHE A 232 1.56 -3.50 -9.22
C PHE A 232 3.04 -3.08 -9.31
N ASP A 233 3.96 -4.03 -9.41
CA ASP A 233 5.41 -3.79 -9.40
C ASP A 233 6.01 -3.53 -10.79
N GLY A 234 5.15 -3.46 -11.81
CA GLY A 234 5.54 -3.31 -13.23
C GLY A 234 5.48 -4.62 -14.00
N ALA A 235 5.46 -5.77 -13.32
CA ALA A 235 5.40 -7.10 -13.92
C ALA A 235 4.24 -7.95 -13.36
N ASN A 236 4.01 -7.88 -12.05
CA ASN A 236 3.01 -8.65 -11.33
C ASN A 236 2.28 -7.79 -10.31
N PHE A 237 1.15 -8.29 -9.83
CA PHE A 237 0.53 -7.75 -8.63
C PHE A 237 1.13 -8.41 -7.41
N LEU A 238 1.41 -7.63 -6.36
CA LEU A 238 1.73 -8.14 -5.04
C LEU A 238 0.57 -7.82 -4.10
N VAL A 239 0.17 -8.84 -3.33
CA VAL A 239 -1.03 -8.80 -2.51
C VAL A 239 -0.68 -9.26 -1.10
N SER A 240 -0.79 -8.36 -0.13
CA SER A 240 -0.65 -8.71 1.28
C SER A 240 -1.96 -9.26 1.84
N THR A 241 -1.89 -10.11 2.86
CA THR A 241 -3.06 -10.75 3.46
C THR A 241 -3.11 -10.56 4.97
N LEU A 242 -4.34 -10.37 5.50
CA LEU A 242 -4.58 -10.28 6.94
C LEU A 242 -4.69 -11.67 7.59
N THR A 243 -5.24 -12.63 6.87
CA THR A 243 -5.77 -13.93 7.29
C THR A 243 -7.13 -13.83 7.99
N GLY A 244 -7.91 -14.91 7.93
CA GLY A 244 -9.15 -15.04 8.68
C GLY A 244 -8.90 -15.42 10.16
N PHE A 245 -9.98 -15.33 10.98
CA PHE A 245 -9.93 -15.76 12.37
C PHE A 245 -9.42 -17.22 12.48
N PRO A 246 -8.51 -17.52 13.40
CA PRO A 246 -8.11 -16.74 14.58
C PRO A 246 -6.85 -15.86 14.40
N PHE A 247 -6.54 -15.37 13.22
CA PHE A 247 -5.46 -14.42 12.94
C PHE A 247 -4.09 -14.90 13.44
N LEU A 248 -3.74 -16.12 13.08
CA LEU A 248 -2.56 -16.81 13.59
C LEU A 248 -1.26 -16.13 13.18
N ASP A 249 -0.33 -16.08 14.12
CA ASP A 249 1.03 -15.61 13.87
C ASP A 249 1.70 -16.40 12.74
N LYS A 250 2.46 -15.71 11.89
CA LYS A 250 3.24 -16.26 10.79
C LYS A 250 2.44 -17.01 9.72
N GLN A 251 1.13 -16.76 9.63
CA GLN A 251 0.27 -17.34 8.60
C GLN A 251 -0.05 -16.36 7.47
N ALA A 252 0.18 -15.06 7.65
CA ALA A 252 -0.01 -14.09 6.60
C ALA A 252 1.04 -14.23 5.50
N VAL A 253 0.57 -14.04 4.26
CA VAL A 253 1.33 -14.25 3.02
C VAL A 253 1.26 -13.00 2.16
N ILE A 254 2.36 -12.68 1.49
CA ILE A 254 2.34 -11.83 0.32
C ILE A 254 2.27 -12.76 -0.90
N TYR A 255 1.20 -12.65 -1.67
CA TYR A 255 1.07 -13.36 -2.93
C TYR A 255 1.56 -12.51 -4.09
N GLN A 256 2.14 -13.18 -5.07
CA GLN A 256 2.39 -12.64 -6.40
C GLN A 256 1.30 -13.17 -7.35
N VAL A 257 0.67 -12.26 -8.10
CA VAL A 257 -0.36 -12.60 -9.08
C VAL A 257 0.08 -12.09 -10.44
N SER A 258 0.22 -12.99 -11.40
CA SER A 258 0.61 -12.65 -12.77
C SER A 258 -0.49 -11.87 -13.49
N LEU A 259 -0.16 -11.26 -14.64
CA LEU A 259 -1.13 -10.57 -15.50
C LEU A 259 -2.26 -11.49 -16.02
N SER A 260 -2.06 -12.81 -15.96
CA SER A 260 -3.10 -13.82 -16.30
C SER A 260 -3.94 -14.26 -15.09
N GLY A 261 -3.71 -13.70 -13.89
CA GLY A 261 -4.43 -14.08 -12.67
C GLY A 261 -3.86 -15.31 -11.95
N LYS A 262 -2.70 -15.84 -12.36
CA LYS A 262 -2.06 -16.99 -11.68
C LYS A 262 -1.44 -16.52 -10.37
N VAL A 263 -1.86 -17.14 -9.25
CA VAL A 263 -1.39 -16.86 -7.89
C VAL A 263 -0.21 -17.75 -7.54
N SER A 264 0.80 -17.18 -6.88
CA SER A 264 1.95 -17.88 -6.29
C SER A 264 2.39 -17.15 -5.01
N VAL A 265 3.07 -17.84 -4.11
CA VAL A 265 3.61 -17.23 -2.88
C VAL A 265 4.84 -16.39 -3.26
N TYR A 266 4.86 -15.13 -2.84
CA TYR A 266 6.03 -14.26 -2.89
C TYR A 266 6.81 -14.32 -1.56
N LYS A 267 6.09 -14.19 -0.43
CA LYS A 267 6.68 -14.27 0.92
C LYS A 267 5.63 -14.76 1.90
N ASP A 268 5.96 -15.76 2.67
CA ASP A 268 5.15 -16.31 3.77
C ASP A 268 5.76 -16.01 5.14
N GLY A 269 5.15 -16.54 6.19
CA GLY A 269 5.65 -16.44 7.56
C GLY A 269 5.52 -15.04 8.15
N LEU A 270 4.61 -14.21 7.64
CA LEU A 270 4.26 -12.89 8.15
C LEU A 270 2.99 -12.95 9.02
N THR A 271 2.66 -11.87 9.70
CA THR A 271 1.51 -11.82 10.62
C THR A 271 0.60 -10.65 10.23
N THR A 272 -0.69 -10.90 10.07
CA THR A 272 -1.79 -9.92 9.92
C THR A 272 -1.40 -8.64 9.15
N LEU A 273 -1.27 -8.73 7.82
CA LEU A 273 -0.89 -7.58 7.01
C LEU A 273 -2.12 -6.79 6.56
N THR A 274 -2.04 -5.45 6.55
CA THR A 274 -3.13 -4.56 6.10
C THR A 274 -2.78 -3.73 4.88
N GLY A 275 -1.51 -3.54 4.59
CA GLY A 275 -1.09 -2.72 3.46
C GLY A 275 0.27 -3.13 2.91
N ILE A 276 0.47 -2.84 1.64
CA ILE A 276 1.74 -2.99 0.94
C ILE A 276 1.95 -1.78 0.03
N THR A 277 3.19 -1.32 -0.05
CA THR A 277 3.60 -0.26 -0.99
C THR A 277 4.99 -0.54 -1.51
N GLN A 278 5.41 0.23 -2.50
CA GLN A 278 6.80 0.19 -2.97
C GLN A 278 7.73 0.66 -1.86
N GLY A 279 8.89 0.03 -1.76
CA GLY A 279 9.98 0.45 -0.91
C GLY A 279 11.10 1.13 -1.69
N ASN A 280 12.34 0.97 -1.24
CA ASN A 280 13.52 1.46 -1.93
C ASN A 280 13.94 0.42 -2.99
N LEU A 281 14.14 0.88 -4.25
CA LEU A 281 14.62 0.10 -5.40
C LEU A 281 13.89 -1.25 -5.63
N PHE A 282 14.20 -2.29 -4.86
CA PHE A 282 13.69 -3.65 -5.04
C PHE A 282 12.90 -4.17 -3.84
N ASP A 283 12.76 -3.35 -2.80
CA ASP A 283 12.04 -3.72 -1.59
C ASP A 283 10.57 -3.32 -1.70
N HIS A 284 9.72 -4.04 -0.99
CA HIS A 284 8.34 -3.67 -0.72
C HIS A 284 8.19 -3.38 0.77
N VAL A 285 7.33 -2.46 1.12
CA VAL A 285 7.08 -2.13 2.52
C VAL A 285 5.65 -2.53 2.86
N VAL A 286 5.51 -3.28 3.95
CA VAL A 286 4.23 -3.81 4.40
C VAL A 286 3.93 -3.39 5.83
N LEU A 287 2.64 -3.24 6.13
CA LEU A 287 2.13 -3.01 7.46
C LEU A 287 1.74 -4.34 8.11
N HIS A 288 2.36 -4.67 9.22
CA HIS A 288 1.83 -5.61 10.20
C HIS A 288 0.85 -4.85 11.09
N TYR A 289 -0.41 -5.29 11.08
CA TYR A 289 -1.51 -4.60 11.76
C TYR A 289 -1.35 -4.66 13.28
N ALA A 290 -1.38 -5.88 13.83
CA ALA A 290 -1.21 -6.17 15.24
C ALA A 290 -1.08 -7.69 15.45
N ASN A 291 -0.54 -8.09 16.59
CA ASN A 291 -0.69 -9.46 17.10
C ASN A 291 -2.14 -9.67 17.56
N PHE A 292 -2.63 -10.90 17.45
CA PHE A 292 -3.95 -11.25 17.96
C PHE A 292 -3.81 -12.09 19.23
N GLY A 293 -4.49 -11.65 20.29
CA GLY A 293 -4.45 -12.30 21.60
C GLY A 293 -5.85 -12.71 22.09
N PRO A 294 -5.96 -13.22 23.30
CA PRO A 294 -7.23 -13.72 23.87
C PRO A 294 -8.35 -12.66 23.94
N THR A 295 -7.98 -11.37 23.99
CA THR A 295 -8.92 -10.24 24.10
C THR A 295 -9.08 -9.47 22.80
N GLY A 296 -8.52 -9.97 21.68
CA GLY A 296 -8.53 -9.30 20.38
C GLY A 296 -7.17 -8.83 19.93
N PHE A 297 -7.12 -7.88 19.00
CA PHE A 297 -5.87 -7.29 18.52
C PHE A 297 -5.16 -6.50 19.62
N VAL A 298 -3.86 -6.77 19.79
CA VAL A 298 -3.04 -6.19 20.86
C VAL A 298 -2.61 -4.77 20.46
N PRO A 299 -2.94 -3.74 21.24
CA PRO A 299 -2.51 -2.36 20.95
C PRO A 299 -0.99 -2.24 20.88
N ASN A 300 -0.50 -1.34 20.03
CA ASN A 300 0.93 -1.01 19.87
C ASN A 300 1.83 -2.20 19.49
N SER A 301 1.26 -3.29 18.98
CA SER A 301 2.04 -4.44 18.49
C SER A 301 2.29 -4.41 16.98
N GLY A 302 1.73 -3.42 16.27
CA GLY A 302 1.91 -3.22 14.84
C GLY A 302 3.33 -2.77 14.48
N SER A 303 3.70 -2.98 13.22
CA SER A 303 5.04 -2.64 12.73
C SER A 303 5.05 -2.36 11.23
N LEU A 304 6.11 -1.69 10.78
CA LEU A 304 6.45 -1.49 9.38
C LEU A 304 7.62 -2.40 9.03
N LEU A 305 7.49 -3.18 7.97
CA LEU A 305 8.50 -4.15 7.53
C LEU A 305 8.93 -3.85 6.09
N SER A 306 10.22 -3.92 5.81
CA SER A 306 10.76 -4.02 4.45
C SER A 306 10.87 -5.49 4.05
N VAL A 307 10.39 -5.84 2.86
CA VAL A 307 10.37 -7.20 2.33
C VAL A 307 11.03 -7.23 0.95
N ASN A 308 12.02 -8.11 0.81
CA ASN A 308 12.71 -8.36 -0.46
C ASN A 308 12.85 -9.88 -0.66
N GLY A 309 12.11 -10.44 -1.62
CA GLY A 309 12.03 -11.88 -1.80
C GLY A 309 11.71 -12.59 -0.48
N ASN A 310 12.57 -13.49 -0.05
CA ASN A 310 12.37 -14.28 1.18
C ASN A 310 12.80 -13.57 2.47
N THR A 311 13.31 -12.35 2.40
CA THR A 311 13.76 -11.62 3.59
C THR A 311 12.72 -10.59 4.03
N ALA A 312 12.52 -10.47 5.34
CA ALA A 312 11.74 -9.39 5.95
C ALA A 312 12.57 -8.75 7.06
N LYS A 313 12.64 -7.41 7.07
CA LYS A 313 13.35 -6.64 8.09
C LYS A 313 12.40 -5.62 8.70
N VAL A 314 12.45 -5.49 10.02
CA VAL A 314 11.68 -4.48 10.74
C VAL A 314 12.27 -3.10 10.47
N ILE A 315 11.43 -2.16 10.01
CA ILE A 315 11.74 -0.73 9.91
C ILE A 315 11.43 -0.07 11.25
N THR A 316 10.21 -0.24 11.76
CA THR A 316 9.80 0.27 13.08
C THR A 316 8.71 -0.62 13.69
N THR A 317 8.59 -0.56 15.01
CA THR A 317 7.59 -1.26 15.83
C THR A 317 6.80 -0.25 16.68
N GLY A 318 5.82 -0.74 17.43
CA GLY A 318 5.05 0.08 18.35
C GLY A 318 3.94 0.89 17.69
N LEU A 319 3.58 0.56 16.45
CA LEU A 319 2.43 1.18 15.77
C LEU A 319 1.13 0.59 16.31
N ASN A 320 0.13 1.43 16.50
CA ASN A 320 -1.17 1.00 17.02
C ASN A 320 -2.16 0.77 15.88
N MET A 321 -2.32 -0.49 15.47
CA MET A 321 -3.22 -0.92 14.40
C MET A 321 -3.06 -0.08 13.11
N PRO A 322 -1.85 -0.07 12.49
CA PRO A 322 -1.64 0.66 11.25
C PRO A 322 -2.45 0.03 10.10
N ALA A 323 -3.28 0.84 9.42
CA ALA A 323 -4.22 0.36 8.41
C ALA A 323 -3.82 0.71 6.98
N GLY A 324 -3.52 1.96 6.70
CA GLY A 324 -3.13 2.46 5.37
C GLY A 324 -1.67 2.88 5.29
N ILE A 325 -1.08 2.75 4.11
CA ILE A 325 0.29 3.18 3.82
C ILE A 325 0.39 3.82 2.44
N LYS A 326 1.10 4.94 2.35
CA LYS A 326 1.44 5.61 1.08
C LYS A 326 2.90 6.00 1.07
N GLN A 327 3.64 5.55 0.07
CA GLN A 327 5.02 6.01 -0.15
C GLN A 327 5.02 7.48 -0.59
N ILE A 328 5.88 8.30 0.01
CA ILE A 328 6.04 9.73 -0.29
C ILE A 328 7.49 10.12 -0.60
N GLY A 329 8.39 9.18 -0.54
CA GLY A 329 9.82 9.33 -0.87
C GLY A 329 10.49 7.97 -0.84
N LEU A 330 11.77 7.90 -1.21
CA LEU A 330 12.50 6.63 -1.28
C LEU A 330 12.53 5.88 0.05
N THR A 331 12.59 6.62 1.16
CA THR A 331 12.65 6.09 2.52
C THR A 331 11.65 6.78 3.44
N SER A 332 10.48 7.14 2.89
CA SER A 332 9.46 7.87 3.66
C SER A 332 8.05 7.44 3.25
N TRP A 333 7.20 7.25 4.24
CA TRP A 333 5.81 6.83 4.08
C TRP A 333 4.89 7.61 4.99
N TYR A 334 3.67 7.86 4.54
CA TYR A 334 2.55 8.13 5.42
C TYR A 334 1.91 6.81 5.84
N VAL A 335 1.50 6.74 7.11
CA VAL A 335 0.85 5.58 7.72
C VAL A 335 -0.33 6.09 8.55
N THR A 336 -1.51 5.51 8.38
CA THR A 336 -2.63 5.74 9.30
C THR A 336 -2.53 4.78 10.47
N SER A 337 -2.71 5.29 11.69
CA SER A 337 -2.89 4.50 12.90
C SER A 337 -4.39 4.52 13.26
N MET A 338 -5.06 3.40 12.99
CA MET A 338 -6.49 3.27 13.29
C MET A 338 -6.75 3.32 14.81
N GLY A 339 -5.86 2.67 15.57
CA GLY A 339 -5.99 2.61 17.03
C GLY A 339 -5.78 3.95 17.75
N ASP A 340 -4.93 4.85 17.18
CA ASP A 340 -4.66 6.17 17.77
C ASP A 340 -5.45 7.30 17.12
N GLY A 341 -6.09 7.02 15.98
CA GLY A 341 -6.76 8.08 15.21
C GLY A 341 -5.78 9.10 14.64
N THR A 342 -4.61 8.66 14.13
CA THR A 342 -3.54 9.57 13.67
C THR A 342 -3.09 9.26 12.24
N LEU A 343 -2.55 10.28 11.59
CA LEU A 343 -1.72 10.18 10.39
C LEU A 343 -0.26 10.37 10.81
N LEU A 344 0.56 9.38 10.55
CA LEU A 344 1.98 9.35 10.87
C LEU A 344 2.83 9.51 9.61
N LYS A 345 4.02 10.10 9.75
CA LYS A 345 5.11 10.02 8.78
C LYS A 345 6.21 9.16 9.37
N VAL A 346 6.57 8.08 8.69
CA VAL A 346 7.72 7.24 9.00
C VAL A 346 8.80 7.52 7.97
N SER A 347 10.04 7.74 8.42
CA SER A 347 11.19 8.02 7.53
C SER A 347 12.51 7.57 8.15
N TYR A 348 13.54 7.27 7.33
CA TYR A 348 14.91 6.99 7.74
C TYR A 348 15.92 7.43 6.66
#